data_ce97cd9222eee865269fb81697d5976c
#
_entry.id   ce97cd9222eee865269fb81697d5976c
#
_cell.length_a   1.000
_cell.length_b   1.000
_cell.length_c   1.000
_cell.angle_alpha   90.00
_cell.angle_beta   90.00
_cell.angle_gamma   90.00
#
_symmetry.space_group_name_H-M   'P 1'
#
loop_
_entity.id
_entity.type
_entity.pdbx_description
1 polymer ?
#
loop_
_entity_poly.entity_id
_entity_poly.type
_entity_poly.pdbx_seq_one_letter_code
_entity_poly.pdbx_strand_id
1 'polypeptide(L)'
;MYRSYIQRKRILNAGSITAETTLVELKRIGPDDKEKKENLDKELREEVKRECFAIIKKPTITKEEKAKIRTFMLDYIKKKQYFFTDYEDEQNFVESIVDDFFGLSVIEKLKNDPTVQEIWIIGNAGVFYEQNGVRKKSSLKFRDDTAIMSVINKVLAPINRKVDELNPICQGRLPDGSRISVTIPPVALKGPELNIRKFKEHMFTLDEYVKLGCCNQEMREFLRLAVEAKLNILVSGGTGSGKTTLLNALSCEIPVSKTLEHIITIEDAAELKIYQSMVSSWETKNRNAEGVGEVDATQLVAHSLRNAPDRIILGEIRDKVGFEVLQASNTGHDGTMSTIHANNSKLAVKRFGDLASEYKILTSEEAQESFAETFDLILSIRRVESKTPGMPPTRKIAQITWCAGYGINGATKLGISEDEASPNKVYLQDLFKYDYNSEKFVCLGIIPRDIEAKGERLNVYFPPSLFKKTEIEKTI
;
A
#
# COMPACT_ATOMS: atom_id res chain seq x y z
N MET A 1 -10.86 47.28 -6.99
CA MET A 1 -9.81 48.05 -6.25
C MET A 1 -8.61 48.45 -7.10
N TYR A 2 -8.28 47.79 -8.19
CA TYR A 2 -7.11 48.10 -9.05
C TYR A 2 -7.25 49.38 -9.93
N ARG A 3 -8.47 49.76 -10.33
CA ARG A 3 -8.71 50.98 -11.11
C ARG A 3 -8.61 52.28 -10.29
N SER A 4 -8.76 52.24 -9.00
CA SER A 4 -8.74 53.44 -8.13
C SER A 4 -7.31 53.92 -7.82
N TYR A 5 -6.30 53.04 -7.93
CA TYR A 5 -4.91 53.42 -7.64
C TYR A 5 -4.25 54.21 -8.81
N ILE A 6 -4.62 53.87 -10.06
CA ILE A 6 -4.10 54.57 -11.26
C ILE A 6 -4.77 55.93 -11.43
N GLN A 7 -6.02 56.11 -11.02
CA GLN A 7 -6.68 57.43 -11.10
C GLN A 7 -6.18 58.43 -10.05
N ARG A 8 -5.74 57.98 -8.87
CA ARG A 8 -5.18 58.91 -7.86
C ARG A 8 -3.81 59.49 -8.21
N LYS A 9 -3.01 58.87 -9.06
CA LYS A 9 -1.73 59.41 -9.53
C LYS A 9 -1.86 60.42 -10.66
N ARG A 10 -3.01 60.58 -11.34
CA ARG A 10 -3.25 61.58 -12.39
C ARG A 10 -3.71 62.95 -11.84
N ILE A 11 -4.07 63.06 -10.57
CA ILE A 11 -4.59 64.30 -9.97
C ILE A 11 -3.50 65.11 -9.24
N LEU A 12 -2.30 64.55 -9.04
CA LEU A 12 -1.21 65.23 -8.31
C LEU A 12 -0.13 65.87 -9.18
N ASN A 13 -0.31 65.95 -10.50
CA ASN A 13 0.65 66.61 -11.42
C ASN A 13 0.15 67.94 -11.95
N ALA A 14 -0.25 68.87 -11.06
CA ALA A 14 -0.38 70.32 -11.37
C ALA A 14 0.34 71.10 -10.27
N GLY A 15 1.67 71.26 -10.41
CA GLY A 15 2.46 72.04 -9.49
C GLY A 15 3.96 71.68 -9.60
N SER A 16 4.72 72.51 -10.23
CA SER A 16 6.14 72.42 -10.45
C SER A 16 6.95 72.07 -9.20
N ILE A 17 7.55 70.89 -9.19
CA ILE A 17 8.76 70.57 -8.40
C ILE A 17 9.59 69.64 -9.28
N THR A 18 10.79 70.12 -9.67
CA THR A 18 11.85 69.31 -10.28
C THR A 18 12.34 68.27 -9.25
N ALA A 19 11.78 67.09 -9.30
CA ALA A 19 12.35 65.92 -8.69
C ALA A 19 12.63 64.97 -9.85
N GLU A 20 13.88 64.55 -10.00
CA GLU A 20 14.26 63.42 -10.83
C GLU A 20 13.43 62.17 -10.40
N THR A 21 12.30 62.00 -11.05
CA THR A 21 11.49 60.82 -10.88
C THR A 21 12.17 59.71 -11.69
N THR A 22 13.05 58.99 -11.05
CA THR A 22 13.55 57.71 -11.58
C THR A 22 12.30 56.88 -11.91
N LEU A 23 11.98 56.73 -13.19
CA LEU A 23 10.95 55.83 -13.69
C LEU A 23 11.36 54.43 -13.27
N VAL A 24 10.83 53.98 -12.16
CA VAL A 24 11.02 52.59 -11.72
C VAL A 24 10.29 51.70 -12.73
N GLU A 25 11.06 51.04 -13.54
CA GLU A 25 10.55 50.12 -14.56
C GLU A 25 9.87 48.92 -13.86
N LEU A 26 8.54 48.90 -13.90
CA LEU A 26 7.75 47.81 -13.35
C LEU A 26 8.05 46.53 -14.12
N LYS A 27 8.65 45.57 -13.46
CA LYS A 27 8.95 44.23 -14.04
C LYS A 27 7.66 43.43 -14.13
N ARG A 28 6.94 43.52 -15.25
CA ARG A 28 5.73 42.70 -15.49
C ARG A 28 6.12 41.30 -15.94
N ILE A 29 5.47 40.29 -15.36
CA ILE A 29 5.64 38.89 -15.69
C ILE A 29 4.31 38.36 -16.23
N GLY A 30 4.30 37.94 -17.50
CA GLY A 30 3.18 37.22 -18.12
C GLY A 30 3.30 35.69 -17.95
N PRO A 31 2.25 34.96 -18.30
CA PRO A 31 2.27 33.47 -18.20
C PRO A 31 3.42 32.83 -18.97
N ASP A 32 3.81 33.39 -20.11
CA ASP A 32 4.83 32.86 -21.01
C ASP A 32 6.21 33.48 -20.84
N ASP A 33 6.39 34.42 -19.90
CA ASP A 33 7.67 35.16 -19.65
C ASP A 33 8.70 34.25 -18.90
N LYS A 34 9.21 33.21 -19.57
CA LYS A 34 10.14 32.21 -18.99
C LYS A 34 11.40 32.87 -18.42
N GLU A 35 12.03 33.74 -19.16
CA GLU A 35 13.31 34.38 -18.76
C GLU A 35 13.17 35.23 -17.49
N LYS A 36 12.08 35.99 -17.37
CA LYS A 36 11.82 36.79 -16.17
C LYS A 36 11.48 35.93 -14.98
N LYS A 37 10.72 34.82 -15.19
CA LYS A 37 10.45 33.87 -14.15
C LYS A 37 11.72 33.16 -13.67
N GLU A 38 12.60 32.74 -14.57
CA GLU A 38 13.88 32.10 -14.22
C GLU A 38 14.80 33.04 -13.43
N ASN A 39 14.87 34.31 -13.78
CA ASN A 39 15.67 35.31 -13.06
C ASN A 39 15.10 35.55 -11.65
N LEU A 40 13.79 35.71 -11.52
CA LEU A 40 13.12 35.86 -10.22
C LEU A 40 13.25 34.60 -9.38
N ASP A 41 13.17 33.41 -9.97
CA ASP A 41 13.35 32.11 -9.28
C ASP A 41 14.76 32.07 -8.66
N LYS A 42 15.80 32.41 -9.41
CA LYS A 42 17.17 32.44 -8.89
C LYS A 42 17.33 33.44 -7.73
N GLU A 43 16.84 34.67 -7.90
CA GLU A 43 16.89 35.69 -6.86
C GLU A 43 16.18 35.24 -5.58
N LEU A 44 14.95 34.72 -5.71
CA LEU A 44 14.16 34.25 -4.57
C LEU A 44 14.80 33.06 -3.86
N ARG A 45 15.35 32.11 -4.59
CA ARG A 45 16.00 30.94 -4.00
C ARG A 45 17.21 31.34 -3.15
N GLU A 46 18.03 32.25 -3.62
CA GLU A 46 19.18 32.72 -2.84
C GLU A 46 18.74 33.52 -1.60
N GLU A 47 17.68 34.32 -1.73
CA GLU A 47 17.15 35.08 -0.60
C GLU A 47 16.50 34.15 0.46
N VAL A 48 15.73 33.18 0.03
CA VAL A 48 15.14 32.16 0.93
C VAL A 48 16.24 31.36 1.65
N LYS A 49 17.30 30.97 0.94
CA LYS A 49 18.46 30.33 1.55
C LYS A 49 19.09 31.20 2.64
N ARG A 50 19.23 32.50 2.41
CA ARG A 50 19.86 33.43 3.34
C ARG A 50 18.98 33.73 4.56
N GLU A 51 17.72 34.10 4.33
CA GLU A 51 16.83 34.59 5.39
C GLU A 51 16.15 33.43 6.16
N CYS A 52 15.91 32.31 5.49
CA CYS A 52 15.23 31.14 6.08
C CYS A 52 16.19 30.00 6.45
N PHE A 53 17.50 30.24 6.47
CA PHE A 53 18.54 29.24 6.69
C PHE A 53 18.30 28.34 7.93
N ALA A 54 17.87 28.92 9.04
CA ALA A 54 17.60 28.19 10.27
C ALA A 54 16.39 27.26 10.14
N ILE A 55 15.40 27.61 9.30
CA ILE A 55 14.20 26.82 9.05
C ILE A 55 14.52 25.71 8.04
N ILE A 56 15.30 26.03 6.99
CA ILE A 56 15.69 25.07 5.93
C ILE A 56 16.48 23.88 6.51
N LYS A 57 17.25 24.08 7.57
CA LYS A 57 18.03 23.02 8.23
C LYS A 57 17.19 22.08 9.12
N LYS A 58 15.94 22.40 9.39
CA LYS A 58 15.08 21.50 10.18
C LYS A 58 14.69 20.28 9.34
N PRO A 59 14.67 19.09 9.92
CA PRO A 59 14.25 17.88 9.21
C PRO A 59 12.76 17.89 8.83
N THR A 60 11.95 18.66 9.56
CA THR A 60 10.53 18.87 9.30
C THR A 60 10.15 20.30 9.62
N ILE A 61 9.26 20.90 8.82
CA ILE A 61 8.73 22.24 9.05
C ILE A 61 7.22 22.19 9.24
N THR A 62 6.72 23.07 10.11
CA THR A 62 5.29 23.17 10.41
C THR A 62 4.53 23.91 9.31
N LYS A 63 3.19 23.75 9.28
CA LYS A 63 2.33 24.52 8.37
C LYS A 63 2.46 26.03 8.57
N GLU A 64 2.68 26.46 9.80
CA GLU A 64 2.88 27.87 10.16
C GLU A 64 4.20 28.41 9.62
N GLU A 65 5.28 27.64 9.70
CA GLU A 65 6.58 28.01 9.13
C GLU A 65 6.52 28.11 7.60
N LYS A 66 5.83 27.16 6.93
CA LYS A 66 5.57 27.25 5.48
C LYS A 66 4.80 28.53 5.13
N ALA A 67 3.77 28.88 5.90
CA ALA A 67 2.98 30.10 5.68
C ALA A 67 3.83 31.38 5.83
N LYS A 68 4.71 31.43 6.84
CA LYS A 68 5.65 32.58 7.01
C LYS A 68 6.59 32.75 5.82
N ILE A 69 7.09 31.65 5.28
CA ILE A 69 7.98 31.69 4.11
C ILE A 69 7.22 32.17 2.86
N ARG A 70 5.99 31.70 2.65
CA ARG A 70 5.14 32.23 1.56
C ARG A 70 4.94 33.74 1.67
N THR A 71 4.60 34.22 2.85
CA THR A 71 4.45 35.68 3.08
C THR A 71 5.73 36.42 2.78
N PHE A 72 6.86 35.92 3.29
CA PHE A 72 8.17 36.49 3.00
C PHE A 72 8.46 36.59 1.49
N MET A 73 8.19 35.51 0.73
CA MET A 73 8.41 35.48 -0.72
C MET A 73 7.51 36.45 -1.46
N LEU A 74 6.23 36.52 -1.10
CA LEU A 74 5.29 37.47 -1.70
C LEU A 74 5.68 38.93 -1.40
N ASP A 75 6.16 39.21 -0.19
CA ASP A 75 6.65 40.55 0.18
C ASP A 75 7.94 40.88 -0.57
N TYR A 76 8.83 39.93 -0.77
CA TYR A 76 10.03 40.10 -1.59
C TYR A 76 9.71 40.43 -3.06
N ILE A 77 8.77 39.66 -3.67
CA ILE A 77 8.30 39.92 -5.05
C ILE A 77 7.79 41.35 -5.18
N LYS A 78 6.96 41.80 -4.23
CA LYS A 78 6.45 43.19 -4.20
C LYS A 78 7.56 44.23 -4.02
N LYS A 79 8.48 43.97 -3.07
CA LYS A 79 9.62 44.87 -2.80
C LYS A 79 10.53 45.08 -4.02
N LYS A 80 10.75 44.02 -4.78
CA LYS A 80 11.55 44.02 -6.02
C LYS A 80 10.76 44.48 -7.25
N GLN A 81 9.50 44.87 -7.06
CA GLN A 81 8.61 45.43 -8.09
C GLN A 81 8.34 44.47 -9.26
N TYR A 82 8.32 43.17 -8.96
CA TYR A 82 7.77 42.19 -9.88
C TYR A 82 6.25 42.14 -9.78
N PHE A 83 5.56 42.08 -10.92
CA PHE A 83 4.10 42.04 -11.00
C PHE A 83 3.67 40.94 -11.97
N PHE A 84 3.13 39.88 -11.44
CA PHE A 84 2.49 38.86 -12.23
C PHE A 84 1.20 39.42 -12.83
N THR A 85 0.92 39.10 -14.09
CA THR A 85 -0.33 39.49 -14.76
C THR A 85 -1.50 38.64 -14.34
N ASP A 86 -1.23 37.43 -13.87
CA ASP A 86 -2.19 36.44 -13.34
C ASP A 86 -1.86 36.11 -11.89
N TYR A 87 -2.84 36.22 -11.02
CA TYR A 87 -2.71 35.91 -9.59
C TYR A 87 -2.46 34.42 -9.35
N GLU A 88 -3.13 33.53 -10.12
CA GLU A 88 -2.95 32.09 -10.00
C GLU A 88 -1.52 31.68 -10.40
N ASP A 89 -0.96 32.31 -11.42
CA ASP A 89 0.42 32.12 -11.85
C ASP A 89 1.42 32.53 -10.77
N GLU A 90 1.18 33.67 -10.08
CA GLU A 90 2.00 34.13 -8.95
C GLU A 90 1.98 33.13 -7.80
N GLN A 91 0.80 32.63 -7.41
CA GLN A 91 0.66 31.65 -6.34
C GLN A 91 1.33 30.32 -6.70
N ASN A 92 1.13 29.83 -7.91
CA ASN A 92 1.76 28.60 -8.39
C ASN A 92 3.30 28.74 -8.44
N PHE A 93 3.80 29.90 -8.82
CA PHE A 93 5.24 30.17 -8.84
C PHE A 93 5.85 30.13 -7.42
N VAL A 94 5.25 30.84 -6.47
CA VAL A 94 5.70 30.83 -5.06
C VAL A 94 5.59 29.42 -4.48
N GLU A 95 4.49 28.72 -4.70
CA GLU A 95 4.29 27.36 -4.18
C GLU A 95 5.32 26.38 -4.73
N SER A 96 5.70 26.52 -6.01
CA SER A 96 6.74 25.65 -6.60
C SER A 96 8.09 25.80 -5.89
N ILE A 97 8.45 27.01 -5.47
CA ILE A 97 9.70 27.25 -4.73
C ILE A 97 9.58 26.73 -3.29
N VAL A 98 8.44 26.93 -2.64
CA VAL A 98 8.18 26.37 -1.30
C VAL A 98 8.27 24.85 -1.32
N ASP A 99 7.67 24.20 -2.30
CA ASP A 99 7.71 22.74 -2.44
C ASP A 99 9.12 22.23 -2.75
N ASP A 100 9.92 22.99 -3.50
CA ASP A 100 11.31 22.64 -3.75
C ASP A 100 12.18 22.73 -2.48
N PHE A 101 11.97 23.73 -1.63
CA PHE A 101 12.74 23.86 -0.40
C PHE A 101 12.24 22.96 0.72
N PHE A 102 10.94 22.80 0.87
CA PHE A 102 10.32 22.25 2.07
C PHE A 102 9.38 21.09 1.81
N GLY A 103 9.05 20.82 0.56
CA GLY A 103 8.25 19.69 0.10
C GLY A 103 9.07 18.73 -0.73
N LEU A 104 8.35 17.90 -1.47
CA LEU A 104 8.91 16.95 -2.45
C LEU A 104 8.94 17.55 -3.86
N SER A 105 9.14 18.87 -3.99
CA SER A 105 9.24 19.54 -5.28
C SER A 105 8.03 19.25 -6.18
N VAL A 106 8.27 19.05 -7.47
CA VAL A 106 7.20 18.82 -8.48
C VAL A 106 6.23 17.68 -8.15
N ILE A 107 6.60 16.71 -7.31
CA ILE A 107 5.75 15.57 -6.96
C ILE A 107 4.85 15.81 -5.73
N GLU A 108 4.95 16.95 -5.06
CA GLU A 108 4.18 17.24 -3.84
C GLU A 108 2.67 17.11 -4.07
N LYS A 109 2.16 17.60 -5.22
CA LYS A 109 0.75 17.49 -5.61
C LYS A 109 0.32 16.02 -5.76
N LEU A 110 1.15 15.18 -6.38
CA LEU A 110 0.86 13.74 -6.52
C LEU A 110 0.90 13.02 -5.18
N LYS A 111 1.83 13.40 -4.30
CA LYS A 111 1.90 12.81 -2.95
C LYS A 111 0.66 13.13 -2.14
N ASN A 112 0.14 14.34 -2.24
CA ASN A 112 -1.03 14.80 -1.47
C ASN A 112 -2.38 14.38 -2.10
N ASP A 113 -2.42 13.90 -3.35
CA ASP A 113 -3.63 13.40 -3.99
C ASP A 113 -4.01 12.01 -3.42
N PRO A 114 -5.15 11.87 -2.70
CA PRO A 114 -5.54 10.59 -2.09
C PRO A 114 -5.86 9.49 -3.11
N THR A 115 -6.13 9.85 -4.37
CA THR A 115 -6.42 8.91 -5.45
C THR A 115 -5.17 8.31 -6.09
N VAL A 116 -3.98 8.88 -5.81
CA VAL A 116 -2.69 8.36 -6.26
C VAL A 116 -2.17 7.33 -5.27
N GLN A 117 -1.86 6.13 -5.75
CA GLN A 117 -1.37 5.01 -4.95
C GLN A 117 0.15 4.88 -4.98
N GLU A 118 0.76 5.14 -6.13
CA GLU A 118 2.20 4.93 -6.32
C GLU A 118 2.78 6.01 -7.24
N ILE A 119 4.01 6.45 -6.97
CA ILE A 119 4.73 7.47 -7.72
C ILE A 119 6.10 6.93 -8.06
N TRP A 120 6.51 7.01 -9.33
CA TRP A 120 7.85 6.65 -9.81
C TRP A 120 8.53 7.86 -10.42
N ILE A 121 9.73 8.15 -9.96
CA ILE A 121 10.69 9.06 -10.62
C ILE A 121 11.76 8.16 -11.22
N ILE A 122 11.97 8.25 -12.52
CA ILE A 122 12.94 7.41 -13.26
C ILE A 122 13.88 8.33 -14.03
N GLY A 123 14.87 8.90 -13.35
CA GLY A 123 15.87 9.77 -13.94
C GLY A 123 15.32 10.71 -15.03
N ASN A 124 15.94 10.70 -16.17
CA ASN A 124 15.54 11.50 -17.34
C ASN A 124 14.27 11.01 -18.06
N ALA A 125 13.76 9.80 -17.74
CA ALA A 125 12.49 9.30 -18.32
C ALA A 125 11.27 10.06 -17.79
N GLY A 126 11.37 10.64 -16.59
CA GLY A 126 10.36 11.52 -15.99
C GLY A 126 9.60 10.90 -14.82
N VAL A 127 8.43 11.48 -14.53
CA VAL A 127 7.57 11.12 -13.42
C VAL A 127 6.38 10.30 -13.92
N PHE A 128 6.11 9.18 -13.25
CA PHE A 128 4.96 8.31 -13.51
C PHE A 128 4.20 8.11 -12.22
N TYR A 129 2.92 7.79 -12.29
CA TYR A 129 2.09 7.54 -11.12
C TYR A 129 0.96 6.56 -11.42
N GLU A 130 0.49 5.87 -10.40
CA GLU A 130 -0.71 5.05 -10.46
C GLU A 130 -1.85 5.78 -9.74
N GLN A 131 -2.95 6.00 -10.45
CA GLN A 131 -4.15 6.65 -9.95
C GLN A 131 -5.35 5.77 -10.24
N ASN A 132 -6.10 5.38 -9.21
CA ASN A 132 -7.24 4.47 -9.31
C ASN A 132 -6.91 3.15 -10.04
N GLY A 133 -5.69 2.61 -9.82
CA GLY A 133 -5.22 1.38 -10.46
C GLY A 133 -4.78 1.51 -11.91
N VAL A 134 -4.73 2.73 -12.46
CA VAL A 134 -4.27 3.03 -13.83
C VAL A 134 -2.94 3.77 -13.76
N ARG A 135 -1.94 3.27 -14.50
CA ARG A 135 -0.63 3.93 -14.62
C ARG A 135 -0.67 5.04 -15.65
N LYS A 136 -0.12 6.18 -15.29
CA LYS A 136 -0.09 7.39 -16.11
C LYS A 136 1.32 7.99 -16.13
N LYS A 137 1.68 8.65 -17.23
CA LYS A 137 2.86 9.51 -17.30
C LYS A 137 2.45 10.93 -16.95
N SER A 138 3.17 11.54 -16.03
CA SER A 138 2.96 12.95 -15.65
C SER A 138 3.64 13.90 -16.66
N SER A 139 3.09 15.11 -16.79
CA SER A 139 3.77 16.23 -17.45
C SER A 139 4.86 16.87 -16.58
N LEU A 140 4.90 16.52 -15.28
CA LEU A 140 5.90 17.00 -14.33
C LEU A 140 7.31 16.52 -14.71
N LYS A 141 8.30 17.42 -14.61
CA LYS A 141 9.69 17.11 -14.88
C LYS A 141 10.59 17.74 -13.83
N PHE A 142 11.61 17.02 -13.43
CA PHE A 142 12.72 17.57 -12.68
C PHE A 142 13.66 18.31 -13.64
N ARG A 143 14.32 19.38 -13.14
CA ARG A 143 15.25 20.17 -13.91
C ARG A 143 16.49 19.34 -14.30
N ASP A 144 17.02 18.58 -13.36
CA ASP A 144 18.23 17.78 -13.48
C ASP A 144 18.28 16.68 -12.40
N ASP A 145 19.26 15.81 -12.47
CA ASP A 145 19.49 14.73 -11.50
C ASP A 145 19.77 15.26 -10.08
N THR A 146 20.35 16.44 -9.97
CA THR A 146 20.60 17.09 -8.66
C THR A 146 19.30 17.44 -7.95
N ALA A 147 18.27 17.88 -8.70
CA ALA A 147 16.95 18.14 -8.17
C ALA A 147 16.27 16.83 -7.68
N ILE A 148 16.43 15.72 -8.41
CA ILE A 148 15.94 14.40 -7.98
C ILE A 148 16.67 13.96 -6.71
N MET A 149 18.01 14.07 -6.67
CA MET A 149 18.81 13.75 -5.48
C MET A 149 18.41 14.57 -4.25
N SER A 150 18.08 15.85 -4.45
CA SER A 150 17.57 16.70 -3.37
C SER A 150 16.27 16.15 -2.76
N VAL A 151 15.33 15.69 -3.59
CA VAL A 151 14.09 15.03 -3.13
C VAL A 151 14.40 13.72 -2.44
N ILE A 152 15.27 12.88 -3.01
CA ILE A 152 15.70 11.61 -2.41
C ILE A 152 16.27 11.85 -1.00
N ASN A 153 17.18 12.80 -0.85
CA ASN A 153 17.77 13.11 0.45
C ASN A 153 16.74 13.60 1.47
N LYS A 154 15.76 14.42 1.05
CA LYS A 154 14.65 14.86 1.91
C LYS A 154 13.76 13.71 2.36
N VAL A 155 13.51 12.75 1.47
CA VAL A 155 12.70 11.56 1.75
C VAL A 155 13.43 10.62 2.71
N LEU A 156 14.75 10.49 2.59
CA LEU A 156 15.57 9.58 3.41
C LEU A 156 15.93 10.16 4.80
N ALA A 157 16.06 11.48 4.92
CA ALA A 157 16.48 12.15 6.15
C ALA A 157 15.59 11.82 7.37
N PRO A 158 14.24 11.85 7.29
CA PRO A 158 13.38 11.52 8.44
C PRO A 158 13.52 10.09 8.97
N ILE A 159 14.03 9.18 8.14
CA ILE A 159 14.23 7.77 8.50
C ILE A 159 15.69 7.43 8.79
N ASN A 160 16.56 8.46 8.91
CA ASN A 160 18.00 8.31 9.15
C ASN A 160 18.70 7.37 8.16
N ARG A 161 18.31 7.45 6.87
CA ARG A 161 18.91 6.71 5.77
C ARG A 161 19.62 7.66 4.81
N LYS A 162 20.58 7.13 4.07
CA LYS A 162 21.29 7.83 3.01
C LYS A 162 21.63 6.85 1.89
N VAL A 163 21.86 7.38 0.70
CA VAL A 163 22.40 6.66 -0.45
C VAL A 163 23.67 7.37 -0.92
N ASP A 164 24.63 6.61 -1.35
CA ASP A 164 25.89 7.07 -1.96
C ASP A 164 26.35 6.03 -2.99
N GLU A 165 27.45 6.30 -3.69
CA GLU A 165 27.98 5.36 -4.73
C GLU A 165 28.36 4.00 -4.17
N LEU A 166 28.73 3.90 -2.89
CA LEU A 166 29.05 2.64 -2.23
C LEU A 166 27.80 1.86 -1.84
N ASN A 167 26.72 2.60 -1.51
CA ASN A 167 25.43 2.05 -1.09
C ASN A 167 24.31 2.67 -1.94
N PRO A 168 24.22 2.32 -3.25
CA PRO A 168 23.36 3.01 -4.20
C PRO A 168 21.88 2.61 -4.12
N ILE A 169 21.53 1.65 -3.28
CA ILE A 169 20.15 1.14 -3.10
C ILE A 169 19.72 1.36 -1.65
N CYS A 170 18.53 1.92 -1.48
CA CYS A 170 17.92 2.07 -0.16
C CYS A 170 16.42 1.80 -0.22
N GLN A 171 15.93 1.08 0.76
CA GLN A 171 14.50 0.88 1.00
C GLN A 171 14.17 1.41 2.39
N GLY A 172 12.95 1.92 2.55
CA GLY A 172 12.52 2.44 3.84
C GLY A 172 11.04 2.71 3.92
N ARG A 173 10.62 3.15 5.10
CA ARG A 173 9.25 3.55 5.39
C ARG A 173 9.25 4.97 5.95
N LEU A 174 8.41 5.80 5.38
CA LEU A 174 8.22 7.19 5.82
C LEU A 174 7.35 7.24 7.09
N PRO A 175 7.40 8.34 7.85
CA PRO A 175 6.55 8.51 9.04
C PRO A 175 5.03 8.44 8.75
N ASP A 176 4.61 8.75 7.51
CA ASP A 176 3.22 8.61 7.06
C ASP A 176 2.86 7.16 6.67
N GLY A 177 3.77 6.20 6.87
CA GLY A 177 3.57 4.79 6.52
C GLY A 177 3.88 4.44 5.07
N SER A 178 4.15 5.41 4.19
CA SER A 178 4.49 5.17 2.79
C SER A 178 5.82 4.41 2.67
N ARG A 179 5.89 3.44 1.76
CA ARG A 179 7.13 2.70 1.44
C ARG A 179 7.90 3.44 0.37
N ILE A 180 9.21 3.44 0.48
CA ILE A 180 10.10 4.01 -0.52
C ILE A 180 11.15 3.00 -0.97
N SER A 181 11.51 3.09 -2.23
CA SER A 181 12.67 2.42 -2.82
C SER A 181 13.46 3.43 -3.64
N VAL A 182 14.75 3.52 -3.38
CA VAL A 182 15.67 4.44 -4.03
C VAL A 182 16.77 3.63 -4.69
N THR A 183 17.13 4.01 -5.91
CA THR A 183 18.30 3.50 -6.62
C THR A 183 19.00 4.66 -7.30
N ILE A 184 20.31 4.79 -7.13
CA ILE A 184 21.11 5.87 -7.73
C ILE A 184 22.20 5.32 -8.65
N PRO A 185 22.82 6.14 -9.50
CA PRO A 185 24.02 5.74 -10.22
C PRO A 185 25.14 5.26 -9.27
N PRO A 186 25.99 4.27 -9.66
CA PRO A 186 26.10 3.72 -11.03
C PRO A 186 25.08 2.62 -11.37
N VAL A 187 24.25 2.18 -10.41
CA VAL A 187 23.27 1.08 -10.63
C VAL A 187 22.09 1.57 -11.49
N ALA A 188 21.57 2.77 -11.22
CA ALA A 188 20.50 3.40 -12.00
C ALA A 188 21.04 4.08 -13.26
N LEU A 189 20.97 3.40 -14.41
CA LEU A 189 21.59 3.86 -15.66
C LEU A 189 20.96 5.11 -16.29
N LYS A 190 19.72 5.45 -15.91
CA LYS A 190 18.98 6.61 -16.43
C LYS A 190 19.00 7.82 -15.51
N GLY A 191 19.85 7.79 -14.49
CA GLY A 191 19.85 8.78 -13.41
C GLY A 191 19.15 8.26 -12.15
N PRO A 192 19.09 9.07 -11.08
CA PRO A 192 18.49 8.65 -9.81
C PRO A 192 17.02 8.25 -9.95
N GLU A 193 16.62 7.21 -9.22
CA GLU A 193 15.26 6.67 -9.23
C GLU A 193 14.69 6.66 -7.81
N LEU A 194 13.42 7.06 -7.70
CA LEU A 194 12.66 7.00 -6.46
C LEU A 194 11.27 6.44 -6.74
N ASN A 195 10.91 5.40 -6.03
CA ASN A 195 9.54 4.89 -5.95
C ASN A 195 8.94 5.22 -4.58
N ILE A 196 7.74 5.80 -4.56
CA ILE A 196 6.95 6.05 -3.35
C ILE A 196 5.63 5.31 -3.49
N ARG A 197 5.45 4.25 -2.70
CA ARG A 197 4.17 3.55 -2.59
C ARG A 197 3.43 4.09 -1.36
N LYS A 198 2.37 4.85 -1.61
CA LYS A 198 1.62 5.52 -0.55
C LYS A 198 0.90 4.52 0.33
N PHE A 199 0.89 4.82 1.62
CA PHE A 199 0.10 4.09 2.57
C PHE A 199 -1.39 4.37 2.36
N LYS A 200 -2.21 3.32 2.29
CA LYS A 200 -3.67 3.48 2.14
C LYS A 200 -4.29 3.70 3.51
N GLU A 201 -4.90 4.85 3.71
CA GLU A 201 -5.65 5.14 4.94
C GLU A 201 -7.00 4.41 4.97
N HIS A 202 -7.64 4.26 3.81
CA HIS A 202 -8.93 3.61 3.70
C HIS A 202 -8.81 2.09 3.78
N MET A 203 -9.54 1.50 4.71
CA MET A 203 -9.66 0.06 4.87
C MET A 203 -10.96 -0.40 4.23
N PHE A 204 -10.84 -1.37 3.32
CA PHE A 204 -12.01 -2.01 2.73
C PHE A 204 -12.60 -3.03 3.69
N THR A 205 -13.91 -2.93 3.93
CA THR A 205 -14.70 -3.94 4.64
C THR A 205 -15.19 -5.02 3.68
N LEU A 206 -15.64 -6.17 4.20
CA LEU A 206 -16.27 -7.20 3.36
C LEU A 206 -17.57 -6.69 2.72
N ASP A 207 -18.29 -5.76 3.35
CA ASP A 207 -19.48 -5.13 2.76
C ASP A 207 -19.12 -4.27 1.54
N GLU A 208 -17.98 -3.58 1.57
CA GLU A 208 -17.49 -2.85 0.40
C GLU A 208 -17.01 -3.79 -0.70
N TYR A 209 -16.47 -4.97 -0.34
CA TYR A 209 -16.16 -6.02 -1.32
C TYR A 209 -17.41 -6.48 -2.08
N VAL A 210 -18.55 -6.59 -1.39
CA VAL A 210 -19.83 -6.89 -2.05
C VAL A 210 -20.27 -5.74 -2.96
N LYS A 211 -20.25 -4.50 -2.47
CA LYS A 211 -20.61 -3.30 -3.26
C LYS A 211 -19.76 -3.13 -4.52
N LEU A 212 -18.47 -3.46 -4.43
CA LEU A 212 -17.53 -3.43 -5.56
C LEU A 212 -17.62 -4.68 -6.45
N GLY A 213 -18.52 -5.62 -6.13
CA GLY A 213 -18.67 -6.87 -6.86
C GLY A 213 -17.44 -7.78 -6.77
N CYS A 214 -16.64 -7.66 -5.73
CA CYS A 214 -15.49 -8.52 -5.48
C CYS A 214 -15.88 -9.90 -4.93
N CYS A 215 -17.01 -9.99 -4.25
CA CYS A 215 -17.71 -11.20 -3.81
C CYS A 215 -19.21 -10.96 -3.78
N ASN A 216 -20.01 -12.01 -3.55
CA ASN A 216 -21.44 -11.90 -3.30
C ASN A 216 -21.75 -11.92 -1.80
N GLN A 217 -23.03 -11.77 -1.45
CA GLN A 217 -23.48 -11.67 -0.06
C GLN A 217 -23.28 -12.99 0.71
N GLU A 218 -23.49 -14.13 0.04
CA GLU A 218 -23.29 -15.45 0.64
C GLU A 218 -21.83 -15.69 1.02
N MET A 219 -20.90 -15.35 0.12
CA MET A 219 -19.46 -15.40 0.39
C MET A 219 -19.07 -14.47 1.53
N ARG A 220 -19.58 -13.24 1.54
CA ARG A 220 -19.35 -12.26 2.61
C ARG A 220 -19.74 -12.81 3.97
N GLU A 221 -20.96 -13.36 4.06
CA GLU A 221 -21.47 -13.90 5.31
C GLU A 221 -20.71 -15.16 5.75
N PHE A 222 -20.39 -16.04 4.80
CA PHE A 222 -19.53 -17.19 5.07
C PHE A 222 -18.17 -16.79 5.63
N LEU A 223 -17.51 -15.80 5.03
CA LEU A 223 -16.19 -15.32 5.47
C LEU A 223 -16.25 -14.69 6.87
N ARG A 224 -17.31 -13.93 7.17
CA ARG A 224 -17.52 -13.39 8.52
C ARG A 224 -17.61 -14.52 9.57
N LEU A 225 -18.45 -15.51 9.29
CA LEU A 225 -18.60 -16.67 10.19
C LEU A 225 -17.32 -17.50 10.30
N ALA A 226 -16.56 -17.64 9.20
CA ALA A 226 -15.28 -18.34 9.19
C ALA A 226 -14.25 -17.67 10.11
N VAL A 227 -14.17 -16.32 10.09
CA VAL A 227 -13.30 -15.57 11.00
C VAL A 227 -13.80 -15.69 12.45
N GLU A 228 -15.11 -15.59 12.69
CA GLU A 228 -15.71 -15.75 14.02
C GLU A 228 -15.46 -17.16 14.59
N ALA A 229 -15.52 -18.20 13.74
CA ALA A 229 -15.24 -19.59 14.09
C ALA A 229 -13.74 -19.92 14.22
N LYS A 230 -12.86 -18.91 14.16
CA LYS A 230 -11.41 -19.09 14.24
C LYS A 230 -10.86 -20.07 13.21
N LEU A 231 -11.37 -20.05 11.97
CA LEU A 231 -10.77 -20.84 10.91
C LEU A 231 -9.41 -20.26 10.52
N ASN A 232 -8.45 -21.12 10.24
CA ASN A 232 -7.14 -20.74 9.73
C ASN A 232 -7.24 -20.44 8.23
N ILE A 233 -6.97 -19.20 7.83
CA ILE A 233 -7.27 -18.70 6.48
C ILE A 233 -5.99 -18.25 5.77
N LEU A 234 -5.74 -18.81 4.59
CA LEU A 234 -4.66 -18.37 3.71
C LEU A 234 -5.22 -17.62 2.49
N VAL A 235 -4.75 -16.39 2.27
CA VAL A 235 -5.13 -15.58 1.09
C VAL A 235 -4.06 -15.70 0.03
N SER A 236 -4.39 -16.28 -1.12
CA SER A 236 -3.51 -16.41 -2.28
C SER A 236 -3.84 -15.40 -3.37
N GLY A 237 -2.84 -14.98 -4.14
CA GLY A 237 -3.01 -14.08 -5.27
C GLY A 237 -1.69 -13.54 -5.81
N GLY A 238 -1.71 -13.01 -7.02
CA GLY A 238 -0.55 -12.38 -7.66
C GLY A 238 -0.17 -11.04 -7.02
N THR A 239 0.89 -10.42 -7.52
CA THR A 239 1.30 -9.07 -7.10
C THR A 239 0.22 -8.05 -7.44
N GLY A 240 -0.14 -7.18 -6.47
CA GLY A 240 -1.17 -6.15 -6.66
C GLY A 240 -2.61 -6.67 -6.79
N SER A 241 -2.86 -7.96 -6.56
CA SER A 241 -4.22 -8.54 -6.58
C SER A 241 -5.10 -8.08 -5.42
N GLY A 242 -4.52 -7.60 -4.33
CA GLY A 242 -5.24 -7.13 -3.14
C GLY A 242 -5.24 -8.12 -1.98
N LYS A 243 -4.26 -9.03 -1.89
CA LYS A 243 -4.13 -10.01 -0.78
C LYS A 243 -4.17 -9.35 0.60
N THR A 244 -3.26 -8.40 0.86
CA THR A 244 -3.19 -7.69 2.14
C THR A 244 -4.46 -6.89 2.41
N THR A 245 -5.08 -6.34 1.37
CA THR A 245 -6.37 -5.63 1.49
C THR A 245 -7.50 -6.59 1.90
N LEU A 246 -7.54 -7.80 1.34
CA LEU A 246 -8.52 -8.83 1.74
C LEU A 246 -8.22 -9.35 3.15
N LEU A 247 -6.95 -9.60 3.48
CA LEU A 247 -6.55 -10.01 4.83
C LEU A 247 -6.99 -8.95 5.87
N ASN A 248 -6.83 -7.68 5.54
CA ASN A 248 -7.27 -6.58 6.38
C ASN A 248 -8.81 -6.55 6.54
N ALA A 249 -9.56 -6.76 5.45
CA ALA A 249 -11.02 -6.84 5.48
C ALA A 249 -11.51 -8.02 6.35
N LEU A 250 -10.85 -9.18 6.27
CA LEU A 250 -11.13 -10.33 7.14
C LEU A 250 -10.83 -10.02 8.60
N SER A 251 -9.71 -9.33 8.88
CA SER A 251 -9.33 -8.96 10.25
C SER A 251 -10.33 -8.01 10.90
N CYS A 252 -11.08 -7.22 10.12
CA CYS A 252 -12.16 -6.38 10.62
C CYS A 252 -13.39 -7.20 11.10
N GLU A 253 -13.54 -8.44 10.67
CA GLU A 253 -14.63 -9.33 11.09
C GLU A 253 -14.33 -10.07 12.41
N ILE A 254 -13.14 -9.89 13.01
CA ILE A 254 -12.83 -10.46 14.32
C ILE A 254 -13.78 -9.83 15.35
N PRO A 255 -14.55 -10.65 16.12
CA PRO A 255 -15.57 -10.11 17.03
C PRO A 255 -14.98 -9.23 18.13
N VAL A 256 -15.57 -8.05 18.35
CA VAL A 256 -15.16 -7.09 19.42
C VAL A 256 -15.81 -7.41 20.75
N SER A 257 -16.92 -8.17 20.75
CA SER A 257 -17.89 -8.10 21.84
C SER A 257 -17.95 -9.28 22.79
N LYS A 258 -17.38 -10.44 22.43
CA LYS A 258 -17.57 -11.66 23.27
C LYS A 258 -16.41 -11.90 24.24
N THR A 259 -15.18 -11.70 23.80
CA THR A 259 -13.96 -11.85 24.60
C THR A 259 -12.91 -10.88 24.09
N LEU A 260 -12.12 -10.34 25.00
CA LEU A 260 -10.96 -9.52 24.63
C LEU A 260 -9.86 -10.45 24.11
N GLU A 261 -9.71 -10.55 22.77
CA GLU A 261 -8.68 -11.36 22.15
C GLU A 261 -7.36 -10.58 21.99
N HIS A 262 -6.24 -11.18 22.36
CA HIS A 262 -4.91 -10.66 22.06
C HIS A 262 -4.51 -11.04 20.64
N ILE A 263 -4.48 -10.08 19.75
CA ILE A 263 -4.11 -10.27 18.34
C ILE A 263 -2.69 -9.76 18.13
N ILE A 264 -1.84 -10.60 17.55
CA ILE A 264 -0.49 -10.20 17.15
C ILE A 264 -0.42 -10.15 15.62
N THR A 265 -0.05 -8.99 15.06
CA THR A 265 0.25 -8.86 13.64
C THR A 265 1.75 -8.80 13.42
N ILE A 266 2.25 -9.52 12.40
CA ILE A 266 3.66 -9.58 12.03
C ILE A 266 3.77 -9.30 10.54
N GLU A 267 4.50 -8.25 10.17
CA GLU A 267 4.59 -7.78 8.78
C GLU A 267 6.00 -7.27 8.46
N ASP A 268 6.40 -7.33 7.20
CA ASP A 268 7.63 -6.66 6.74
C ASP A 268 7.50 -5.13 6.74
N ALA A 269 6.28 -4.65 6.52
CA ALA A 269 5.91 -3.26 6.74
C ALA A 269 4.43 -3.24 7.10
N ALA A 270 4.10 -2.65 8.24
CA ALA A 270 2.76 -2.68 8.79
C ALA A 270 1.75 -1.99 7.85
N GLU A 271 0.90 -2.78 7.23
CA GLU A 271 -0.23 -2.37 6.39
C GLU A 271 -1.57 -2.74 7.04
N LEU A 272 -1.56 -3.71 7.95
CA LEU A 272 -2.76 -4.16 8.64
C LEU A 272 -3.21 -3.14 9.69
N LYS A 273 -4.52 -2.89 9.73
CA LYS A 273 -5.17 -2.04 10.72
C LYS A 273 -6.32 -2.81 11.34
N ILE A 274 -6.15 -3.22 12.57
CA ILE A 274 -7.16 -3.99 13.30
C ILE A 274 -7.76 -3.07 14.37
N TYR A 275 -9.08 -2.88 14.33
CA TYR A 275 -9.79 -2.02 15.28
C TYR A 275 -10.22 -2.78 16.54
N GLN A 276 -9.24 -3.41 17.19
CA GLN A 276 -9.41 -4.08 18.47
C GLN A 276 -8.55 -3.37 19.53
N SER A 277 -8.92 -3.47 20.78
CA SER A 277 -8.21 -2.79 21.88
C SER A 277 -6.90 -3.50 22.28
N MET A 278 -6.79 -4.82 22.04
CA MET A 278 -5.62 -5.62 22.43
C MET A 278 -4.89 -6.16 21.21
N VAL A 279 -4.25 -5.25 20.47
CA VAL A 279 -3.47 -5.57 19.26
C VAL A 279 -2.01 -5.19 19.45
N SER A 280 -1.13 -6.16 19.27
CA SER A 280 0.32 -5.95 19.19
C SER A 280 0.75 -6.02 17.73
N SER A 281 1.09 -4.88 17.13
CA SER A 281 1.54 -4.83 15.73
C SER A 281 3.06 -4.76 15.67
N TRP A 282 3.67 -5.75 15.04
CA TRP A 282 5.12 -5.88 14.93
C TRP A 282 5.56 -5.84 13.47
N GLU A 283 6.68 -5.15 13.24
CA GLU A 283 7.30 -4.99 11.93
C GLU A 283 8.71 -5.56 11.96
N THR A 284 9.12 -6.25 10.89
CA THR A 284 10.50 -6.73 10.75
C THR A 284 11.46 -5.56 10.69
N LYS A 285 12.67 -5.77 11.19
CA LYS A 285 13.72 -4.75 11.18
C LYS A 285 14.89 -5.22 10.34
N ASN A 286 15.16 -4.52 9.26
CA ASN A 286 16.35 -4.75 8.46
C ASN A 286 17.63 -4.38 9.21
N ARG A 287 18.75 -4.98 8.81
CA ARG A 287 20.09 -4.63 9.30
C ARG A 287 20.34 -3.14 9.18
N ASN A 288 21.05 -2.59 10.18
CA ASN A 288 21.52 -1.20 10.12
C ASN A 288 22.69 -1.06 9.11
N ALA A 289 23.23 0.15 8.96
CA ALA A 289 24.37 0.42 8.09
C ALA A 289 25.64 -0.37 8.46
N GLU A 290 25.74 -0.88 9.69
CA GLU A 290 26.83 -1.71 10.20
C GLU A 290 26.59 -3.22 9.99
N GLY A 291 25.45 -3.59 9.36
CA GLY A 291 25.11 -4.98 9.08
C GLY A 291 24.53 -5.77 10.25
N VAL A 292 24.18 -5.11 11.37
CA VAL A 292 23.68 -5.73 12.60
C VAL A 292 22.26 -5.28 12.95
N GLY A 293 21.63 -5.98 13.90
CA GLY A 293 20.34 -5.60 14.48
C GLY A 293 19.13 -5.97 13.64
N GLU A 294 19.24 -6.98 12.76
CA GLU A 294 18.10 -7.57 12.04
C GLU A 294 17.15 -8.28 13.00
N VAL A 295 15.86 -8.09 12.78
CA VAL A 295 14.79 -8.87 13.41
C VAL A 295 13.89 -9.37 12.28
N ASP A 296 13.96 -10.65 11.97
CA ASP A 296 13.18 -11.28 10.91
C ASP A 296 11.78 -11.73 11.41
N ALA A 297 10.91 -12.04 10.48
CA ALA A 297 9.55 -12.49 10.78
C ALA A 297 9.54 -13.82 11.57
N THR A 298 10.51 -14.70 11.32
CA THR A 298 10.67 -15.98 12.05
C THR A 298 10.88 -15.74 13.54
N GLN A 299 11.80 -14.81 13.88
CA GLN A 299 12.05 -14.42 15.27
C GLN A 299 10.80 -13.81 15.92
N LEU A 300 10.05 -13.00 15.18
CA LEU A 300 8.82 -12.38 15.68
C LEU A 300 7.72 -13.40 15.92
N VAL A 301 7.51 -14.39 15.04
CA VAL A 301 6.55 -15.47 15.26
C VAL A 301 6.96 -16.32 16.48
N ALA A 302 8.22 -16.73 16.57
CA ALA A 302 8.70 -17.47 17.74
C ALA A 302 8.57 -16.67 19.06
N HIS A 303 8.71 -15.34 18.99
CA HIS A 303 8.48 -14.46 20.13
C HIS A 303 7.00 -14.34 20.47
N SER A 304 6.12 -14.28 19.47
CA SER A 304 4.67 -14.13 19.67
C SER A 304 4.08 -15.23 20.55
N LEU A 305 4.56 -16.47 20.41
CA LEU A 305 4.11 -17.63 21.21
C LEU A 305 4.34 -17.46 22.73
N ARG A 306 5.26 -16.56 23.12
CA ARG A 306 5.52 -16.25 24.56
C ARG A 306 4.62 -15.13 25.09
N ASN A 307 3.80 -14.52 24.22
CA ASN A 307 2.93 -13.39 24.57
C ASN A 307 1.46 -13.82 24.72
N ALA A 308 1.19 -15.13 24.76
CA ALA A 308 -0.16 -15.71 24.86
C ALA A 308 -1.17 -15.07 23.88
N PRO A 309 -0.91 -15.09 22.56
CA PRO A 309 -1.84 -14.55 21.58
C PRO A 309 -3.05 -15.47 21.39
N ASP A 310 -4.22 -14.87 21.18
CA ASP A 310 -5.41 -15.61 20.75
C ASP A 310 -5.44 -15.81 19.24
N ARG A 311 -4.81 -14.88 18.48
CA ARG A 311 -4.65 -14.97 17.03
C ARG A 311 -3.32 -14.40 16.58
N ILE A 312 -2.71 -15.03 15.59
CA ILE A 312 -1.52 -14.54 14.89
C ILE A 312 -1.89 -14.23 13.44
N ILE A 313 -1.61 -13.00 13.01
CA ILE A 313 -1.85 -12.57 11.63
C ILE A 313 -0.50 -12.23 11.02
N LEU A 314 -0.05 -13.06 10.07
CA LEU A 314 1.18 -12.85 9.34
C LEU A 314 0.89 -12.17 8.00
N GLY A 315 1.52 -11.04 7.72
CA GLY A 315 1.32 -10.30 6.47
C GLY A 315 1.53 -11.15 5.22
N GLU A 316 2.64 -11.91 5.16
CA GLU A 316 2.93 -12.76 4.02
C GLU A 316 3.89 -13.92 4.35
N ILE A 317 3.60 -15.09 3.79
CA ILE A 317 4.51 -16.24 3.79
C ILE A 317 5.42 -16.16 2.56
N ARG A 318 6.73 -15.90 2.79
CA ARG A 318 7.74 -15.77 1.72
C ARG A 318 8.89 -16.76 1.81
N ASP A 319 9.25 -17.12 3.02
CA ASP A 319 10.45 -17.89 3.37
C ASP A 319 10.15 -18.89 4.50
N LYS A 320 11.13 -19.18 5.32
CA LYS A 320 11.00 -20.12 6.45
C LYS A 320 9.94 -19.74 7.49
N VAL A 321 9.48 -18.48 7.53
CA VAL A 321 8.47 -18.04 8.50
C VAL A 321 7.15 -18.81 8.41
N GLY A 322 6.84 -19.35 7.23
CA GLY A 322 5.65 -20.20 7.05
C GLY A 322 5.62 -21.39 7.98
N PHE A 323 6.78 -21.97 8.32
CA PHE A 323 6.86 -23.14 9.21
C PHE A 323 6.65 -22.77 10.66
N GLU A 324 7.13 -21.62 11.10
CA GLU A 324 6.86 -21.10 12.44
C GLU A 324 5.35 -20.84 12.65
N VAL A 325 4.67 -20.37 11.58
CA VAL A 325 3.21 -20.17 11.59
C VAL A 325 2.49 -21.50 11.68
N LEU A 326 2.92 -22.56 10.96
CA LEU A 326 2.35 -23.91 11.13
C LEU A 326 2.50 -24.42 12.55
N GLN A 327 3.70 -24.30 13.13
CA GLN A 327 3.94 -24.70 14.51
C GLN A 327 3.06 -23.93 15.50
N ALA A 328 2.93 -22.61 15.30
CA ALA A 328 2.06 -21.78 16.11
C ALA A 328 0.61 -22.22 16.06
N SER A 329 0.08 -22.48 14.88
CA SER A 329 -1.31 -22.94 14.69
C SER A 329 -1.53 -24.33 15.29
N ASN A 330 -0.58 -25.25 15.14
CA ASN A 330 -0.67 -26.62 15.69
C ASN A 330 -0.54 -26.64 17.23
N THR A 331 -0.11 -25.56 17.87
CA THR A 331 -0.04 -25.44 19.34
C THR A 331 -1.26 -24.75 19.96
N GLY A 332 -2.38 -24.66 19.23
CA GLY A 332 -3.67 -24.19 19.75
C GLY A 332 -3.99 -22.72 19.46
N HIS A 333 -3.28 -22.09 18.51
CA HIS A 333 -3.55 -20.71 18.09
C HIS A 333 -4.45 -20.70 16.83
N ASP A 334 -5.70 -21.15 16.98
CA ASP A 334 -6.71 -21.13 15.91
C ASP A 334 -7.06 -19.71 15.49
N GLY A 335 -7.47 -19.53 14.24
CA GLY A 335 -7.79 -18.22 13.65
C GLY A 335 -6.57 -17.48 13.10
N THR A 336 -5.49 -18.21 12.85
CA THR A 336 -4.32 -17.70 12.13
C THR A 336 -4.68 -17.30 10.71
N MET A 337 -4.27 -16.12 10.30
CA MET A 337 -4.49 -15.61 8.94
C MET A 337 -3.18 -15.17 8.32
N SER A 338 -3.00 -15.45 7.02
CA SER A 338 -1.80 -15.02 6.28
C SER A 338 -2.06 -14.86 4.79
N THR A 339 -1.05 -14.36 4.06
CA THR A 339 -1.07 -14.33 2.59
C THR A 339 0.09 -15.09 1.98
N ILE A 340 -0.08 -15.55 0.73
CA ILE A 340 0.98 -16.19 -0.06
C ILE A 340 0.90 -15.77 -1.53
N HIS A 341 2.04 -15.63 -2.18
CA HIS A 341 2.09 -15.41 -3.63
C HIS A 341 1.83 -16.70 -4.40
N ALA A 342 0.58 -16.91 -4.81
CA ALA A 342 0.18 -18.01 -5.68
C ALA A 342 -1.09 -17.66 -6.46
N ASN A 343 -1.23 -18.17 -7.68
CA ASN A 343 -2.36 -17.79 -8.54
C ASN A 343 -3.69 -18.52 -8.23
N ASN A 344 -3.66 -19.62 -7.48
CA ASN A 344 -4.84 -20.37 -7.06
C ASN A 344 -4.51 -21.26 -5.86
N SER A 345 -5.53 -21.90 -5.30
CA SER A 345 -5.41 -22.73 -4.10
C SER A 345 -4.42 -23.89 -4.28
N LYS A 346 -4.42 -24.60 -5.42
CA LYS A 346 -3.46 -25.69 -5.69
C LYS A 346 -2.02 -25.19 -5.75
N LEU A 347 -1.80 -24.04 -6.41
CA LEU A 347 -0.49 -23.44 -6.49
C LEU A 347 -0.03 -22.84 -5.15
N ALA A 348 -0.95 -22.45 -4.27
CA ALA A 348 -0.61 -22.02 -2.91
C ALA A 348 0.00 -23.18 -2.10
N VAL A 349 -0.62 -24.34 -2.11
CA VAL A 349 -0.09 -25.57 -1.48
C VAL A 349 1.28 -25.94 -2.06
N LYS A 350 1.39 -25.97 -3.40
CA LYS A 350 2.67 -26.27 -4.06
C LYS A 350 3.75 -25.27 -3.66
N ARG A 351 3.46 -23.96 -3.72
CA ARG A 351 4.43 -22.90 -3.37
C ARG A 351 4.91 -23.04 -1.94
N PHE A 352 4.04 -23.43 -1.03
CA PHE A 352 4.41 -23.69 0.36
C PHE A 352 5.40 -24.85 0.48
N GLY A 353 5.13 -25.97 -0.22
CA GLY A 353 6.04 -27.12 -0.28
C GLY A 353 7.39 -26.77 -0.93
N ASP A 354 7.39 -25.94 -2.00
CA ASP A 354 8.60 -25.48 -2.67
C ASP A 354 9.47 -24.64 -1.72
N LEU A 355 8.88 -23.75 -0.92
CA LEU A 355 9.59 -22.95 0.10
C LEU A 355 10.26 -23.86 1.15
N ALA A 356 9.56 -24.93 1.61
CA ALA A 356 10.14 -25.88 2.55
C ALA A 356 11.42 -26.53 2.04
N SER A 357 11.37 -26.98 0.81
CA SER A 357 12.50 -27.63 0.15
C SER A 357 13.66 -26.64 -0.10
N GLU A 358 13.36 -25.42 -0.48
CA GLU A 358 14.34 -24.35 -0.71
C GLU A 358 15.14 -24.03 0.55
N TYR A 359 14.45 -23.93 1.70
CA TYR A 359 15.09 -23.67 2.99
C TYR A 359 15.55 -24.92 3.74
N LYS A 360 15.39 -26.11 3.15
CA LYS A 360 15.81 -27.42 3.71
C LYS A 360 15.28 -27.71 5.12
N ILE A 361 14.04 -27.30 5.40
CA ILE A 361 13.39 -27.49 6.70
C ILE A 361 12.64 -28.80 6.73
N LEU A 362 11.83 -29.05 5.71
CA LEU A 362 11.02 -30.24 5.48
C LEU A 362 11.12 -30.64 4.01
N THR A 363 10.76 -31.86 3.69
CA THR A 363 10.46 -32.23 2.30
C THR A 363 9.20 -31.49 1.83
N SER A 364 9.05 -31.35 0.51
CA SER A 364 7.83 -30.72 -0.04
C SER A 364 6.56 -31.45 0.38
N GLU A 365 6.62 -32.77 0.53
CA GLU A 365 5.50 -33.62 0.94
C GLU A 365 5.12 -33.39 2.42
N GLU A 366 6.10 -33.45 3.33
CA GLU A 366 5.88 -33.16 4.76
C GLU A 366 5.33 -31.75 4.99
N ALA A 367 5.81 -30.77 4.23
CA ALA A 367 5.31 -29.42 4.31
C ALA A 367 3.87 -29.28 3.81
N GLN A 368 3.49 -30.01 2.75
CA GLN A 368 2.12 -30.03 2.25
C GLN A 368 1.18 -30.75 3.19
N GLU A 369 1.61 -31.80 3.86
CA GLU A 369 0.87 -32.46 4.92
C GLU A 369 0.59 -31.52 6.09
N SER A 370 1.62 -30.91 6.67
CA SER A 370 1.49 -29.93 7.75
C SER A 370 0.64 -28.72 7.33
N PHE A 371 0.75 -28.27 6.08
CA PHE A 371 -0.12 -27.24 5.53
C PHE A 371 -1.60 -27.65 5.57
N ALA A 372 -1.90 -28.87 5.14
CA ALA A 372 -3.26 -29.38 5.06
C ALA A 372 -3.90 -29.63 6.44
N GLU A 373 -3.09 -29.86 7.45
CA GLU A 373 -3.52 -29.97 8.85
C GLU A 373 -3.77 -28.60 9.49
N THR A 374 -3.07 -27.56 9.00
CA THR A 374 -3.11 -26.23 9.60
C THR A 374 -4.18 -25.34 8.99
N PHE A 375 -4.22 -25.22 7.65
CA PHE A 375 -5.12 -24.27 6.99
C PHE A 375 -6.46 -24.92 6.65
N ASP A 376 -7.55 -24.27 7.11
CA ASP A 376 -8.93 -24.71 6.80
C ASP A 376 -9.38 -24.17 5.44
N LEU A 377 -9.05 -22.91 5.14
CA LEU A 377 -9.51 -22.22 3.94
C LEU A 377 -8.37 -21.57 3.17
N ILE A 378 -8.45 -21.67 1.85
CA ILE A 378 -7.60 -20.93 0.92
C ILE A 378 -8.49 -20.02 0.08
N LEU A 379 -8.29 -18.71 0.21
CA LEU A 379 -9.00 -17.69 -0.59
C LEU A 379 -8.10 -17.25 -1.74
N SER A 380 -8.57 -17.36 -2.97
CA SER A 380 -7.80 -16.90 -4.14
C SER A 380 -8.37 -15.60 -4.68
N ILE A 381 -7.62 -14.49 -4.54
CA ILE A 381 -8.02 -13.17 -5.06
C ILE A 381 -7.29 -12.87 -6.36
N ARG A 382 -8.04 -12.40 -7.38
CA ARG A 382 -7.50 -12.07 -8.69
C ARG A 382 -7.91 -10.68 -9.15
N ARG A 383 -7.00 -10.06 -9.89
CA ARG A 383 -7.29 -8.88 -10.70
C ARG A 383 -7.86 -9.37 -12.03
N VAL A 384 -9.05 -8.88 -12.37
CA VAL A 384 -9.77 -9.23 -13.59
C VAL A 384 -9.86 -7.98 -14.45
N GLU A 385 -9.33 -8.03 -15.66
CA GLU A 385 -9.41 -6.94 -16.62
C GLU A 385 -10.86 -6.73 -17.06
N SER A 386 -11.25 -5.47 -17.22
CA SER A 386 -12.59 -5.13 -17.70
C SER A 386 -12.73 -5.48 -19.18
N LYS A 387 -13.85 -6.07 -19.57
CA LYS A 387 -14.19 -6.27 -20.98
C LYS A 387 -14.49 -4.94 -21.70
N THR A 388 -14.80 -3.89 -20.94
CA THR A 388 -15.05 -2.55 -21.49
C THR A 388 -13.73 -1.79 -21.59
N PRO A 389 -13.29 -1.36 -22.78
CA PRO A 389 -12.08 -0.57 -22.95
C PRO A 389 -12.09 0.70 -22.11
N GLY A 390 -10.97 0.98 -21.41
CA GLY A 390 -10.80 2.18 -20.59
C GLY A 390 -11.35 2.08 -19.15
N MET A 391 -12.06 1.02 -18.81
CA MET A 391 -12.48 0.79 -17.43
C MET A 391 -11.35 0.14 -16.62
N PRO A 392 -11.17 0.54 -15.35
CA PRO A 392 -10.13 -0.05 -14.50
C PRO A 392 -10.42 -1.52 -14.23
N PRO A 393 -9.37 -2.34 -14.04
CA PRO A 393 -9.53 -3.74 -13.66
C PRO A 393 -10.23 -3.86 -12.31
N THR A 394 -11.08 -4.87 -12.18
CA THR A 394 -11.77 -5.21 -10.93
C THR A 394 -10.99 -6.30 -10.18
N ARG A 395 -11.29 -6.46 -8.90
CA ARG A 395 -10.78 -7.59 -8.09
C ARG A 395 -11.91 -8.54 -7.80
N LYS A 396 -11.62 -9.85 -7.81
CA LYS A 396 -12.61 -10.89 -7.50
C LYS A 396 -11.99 -11.89 -6.53
N ILE A 397 -12.74 -12.28 -5.50
CA ILE A 397 -12.44 -13.50 -4.75
C ILE A 397 -12.81 -14.66 -5.67
N ALA A 398 -11.82 -15.12 -6.43
CA ALA A 398 -12.06 -16.08 -7.52
C ALA A 398 -12.39 -17.49 -7.02
N GLN A 399 -11.89 -17.84 -5.84
CA GLN A 399 -12.14 -19.14 -5.19
C GLN A 399 -12.14 -18.98 -3.67
N ILE A 400 -13.04 -19.69 -3.01
CA ILE A 400 -12.96 -20.03 -1.59
C ILE A 400 -12.89 -21.57 -1.55
N THR A 401 -11.73 -22.09 -1.17
CA THR A 401 -11.41 -23.51 -1.23
C THR A 401 -11.21 -24.04 0.18
N TRP A 402 -11.91 -25.09 0.52
CA TRP A 402 -11.68 -25.86 1.74
C TRP A 402 -10.52 -26.82 1.54
N CYS A 403 -9.64 -26.91 2.53
CA CYS A 403 -8.57 -27.88 2.62
C CYS A 403 -9.10 -29.10 3.38
N ALA A 404 -9.46 -30.15 2.65
CA ALA A 404 -10.04 -31.34 3.24
C ALA A 404 -9.03 -32.20 4.04
N GLY A 405 -7.73 -32.03 3.75
CA GLY A 405 -6.66 -32.74 4.42
C GLY A 405 -5.67 -33.39 3.46
N TYR A 406 -4.81 -34.23 4.00
CA TYR A 406 -3.75 -34.93 3.28
C TYR A 406 -4.00 -36.41 3.18
N GLY A 407 -3.52 -37.05 2.11
CA GLY A 407 -3.56 -38.49 1.92
C GLY A 407 -4.97 -39.11 1.97
N ILE A 408 -5.08 -40.33 2.49
CA ILE A 408 -6.33 -41.07 2.60
C ILE A 408 -7.38 -40.32 3.42
N ASN A 409 -6.97 -39.65 4.51
CA ASN A 409 -7.88 -38.90 5.36
C ASN A 409 -8.57 -37.77 4.58
N GLY A 410 -7.79 -36.98 3.82
CA GLY A 410 -8.33 -35.91 2.98
C GLY A 410 -9.25 -36.46 1.87
N ALA A 411 -8.89 -37.59 1.26
CA ALA A 411 -9.69 -38.25 0.23
C ALA A 411 -11.06 -38.68 0.77
N THR A 412 -11.07 -39.37 1.92
CA THR A 412 -12.28 -39.89 2.57
C THR A 412 -13.27 -38.77 2.89
N LYS A 413 -12.80 -37.61 3.34
CA LYS A 413 -13.65 -36.42 3.59
C LYS A 413 -14.35 -35.92 2.34
N LEU A 414 -13.78 -36.18 1.16
CA LEU A 414 -14.38 -35.87 -0.14
C LEU A 414 -15.21 -37.00 -0.74
N GLY A 415 -15.38 -38.12 -0.01
CA GLY A 415 -16.10 -39.32 -0.48
C GLY A 415 -15.32 -40.10 -1.54
N ILE A 416 -14.01 -39.95 -1.60
CA ILE A 416 -13.12 -40.73 -2.47
C ILE A 416 -12.73 -41.98 -1.74
N SER A 417 -12.83 -43.15 -2.41
CA SER A 417 -12.46 -44.42 -1.81
C SER A 417 -10.97 -44.54 -1.53
N GLU A 418 -10.58 -45.34 -0.57
CA GLU A 418 -9.16 -45.55 -0.20
C GLU A 418 -8.33 -46.05 -1.38
N ASP A 419 -8.91 -46.90 -2.22
CA ASP A 419 -8.23 -47.46 -3.40
C ASP A 419 -7.96 -46.42 -4.48
N GLU A 420 -8.75 -45.32 -4.54
CA GLU A 420 -8.60 -44.22 -5.47
C GLU A 420 -7.80 -43.07 -4.84
N ALA A 421 -7.56 -43.11 -3.55
CA ALA A 421 -6.87 -42.05 -2.84
C ALA A 421 -5.36 -42.10 -3.10
N SER A 422 -4.78 -40.93 -3.34
CA SER A 422 -3.32 -40.76 -3.41
C SER A 422 -2.78 -40.45 -2.01
N PRO A 423 -1.82 -41.27 -1.50
CA PRO A 423 -1.31 -41.07 -0.14
C PRO A 423 -0.56 -39.75 0.05
N ASN A 424 0.05 -39.25 -1.03
CA ASN A 424 0.93 -38.03 -0.97
C ASN A 424 0.26 -36.85 -1.64
N LYS A 425 -0.98 -36.52 -1.32
CA LYS A 425 -1.74 -35.48 -1.97
C LYS A 425 -2.58 -34.69 -0.98
N VAL A 426 -2.57 -33.34 -1.13
CA VAL A 426 -3.53 -32.46 -0.46
C VAL A 426 -4.85 -32.48 -1.24
N TYR A 427 -5.95 -32.74 -0.55
CA TYR A 427 -7.29 -32.74 -1.11
C TYR A 427 -7.97 -31.40 -0.84
N LEU A 428 -8.44 -30.77 -1.92
CA LEU A 428 -9.02 -29.44 -1.92
C LEU A 428 -10.41 -29.47 -2.58
N GLN A 429 -11.39 -28.78 -1.99
CA GLN A 429 -12.71 -28.61 -2.54
C GLN A 429 -13.08 -27.11 -2.61
N ASP A 430 -13.41 -26.63 -3.81
CA ASP A 430 -13.96 -25.29 -3.95
C ASP A 430 -15.38 -25.24 -3.36
N LEU A 431 -15.61 -24.33 -2.43
CA LEU A 431 -16.93 -24.04 -1.87
C LEU A 431 -17.63 -22.95 -2.71
N PHE A 432 -16.87 -21.93 -3.08
CA PHE A 432 -17.33 -20.86 -3.95
C PHE A 432 -16.30 -20.59 -5.04
N LYS A 433 -16.81 -20.21 -6.23
CA LYS A 433 -15.96 -19.91 -7.37
C LYS A 433 -16.57 -18.78 -8.20
N TYR A 434 -15.72 -17.92 -8.75
CA TYR A 434 -16.12 -16.96 -9.78
C TYR A 434 -16.07 -17.64 -11.15
N ASP A 435 -17.19 -17.67 -11.85
CA ASP A 435 -17.26 -18.12 -13.24
C ASP A 435 -17.02 -16.95 -14.17
N TYR A 436 -15.90 -17.00 -14.90
CA TYR A 436 -15.48 -15.94 -15.83
C TYR A 436 -16.35 -15.85 -17.08
N ASN A 437 -17.08 -16.91 -17.43
CA ASN A 437 -17.96 -16.91 -18.61
C ASN A 437 -19.27 -16.18 -18.30
N SER A 438 -19.93 -16.58 -17.23
CA SER A 438 -21.19 -15.95 -16.79
C SER A 438 -20.99 -14.70 -15.95
N GLU A 439 -19.75 -14.41 -15.53
CA GLU A 439 -19.39 -13.31 -14.62
C GLU A 439 -20.14 -13.35 -13.27
N LYS A 440 -20.48 -14.55 -12.82
CA LYS A 440 -21.22 -14.79 -11.58
C LYS A 440 -20.38 -15.56 -10.55
N PHE A 441 -20.69 -15.34 -9.29
CA PHE A 441 -20.21 -16.20 -8.22
C PHE A 441 -21.15 -17.39 -8.08
N VAL A 442 -20.56 -18.57 -8.02
CA VAL A 442 -21.30 -19.83 -7.90
C VAL A 442 -20.90 -20.55 -6.62
N CYS A 443 -21.89 -21.09 -5.91
CA CYS A 443 -21.69 -21.99 -4.80
C CYS A 443 -21.64 -23.42 -5.36
N LEU A 444 -20.56 -24.15 -5.04
CA LEU A 444 -20.29 -25.49 -5.60
C LEU A 444 -20.53 -26.62 -4.60
N GLY A 445 -20.65 -26.30 -3.31
CA GLY A 445 -20.62 -27.29 -2.26
C GLY A 445 -21.66 -27.12 -1.18
N ILE A 446 -21.66 -28.12 -0.30
CA ILE A 446 -22.26 -28.06 1.03
C ILE A 446 -21.15 -27.70 2.01
N ILE A 447 -21.54 -27.18 3.17
CA ILE A 447 -20.56 -26.86 4.21
C ILE A 447 -19.86 -28.17 4.67
N PRO A 448 -18.52 -28.19 4.73
CA PRO A 448 -17.80 -29.33 5.27
C PRO A 448 -18.05 -29.51 6.77
N ARG A 449 -18.22 -30.76 7.22
CA ARG A 449 -18.44 -31.09 8.66
C ARG A 449 -17.33 -30.57 9.57
N ASP A 450 -16.07 -30.53 9.10
CA ASP A 450 -14.96 -30.01 9.90
C ASP A 450 -15.14 -28.55 10.21
N ILE A 451 -15.64 -27.75 9.25
CA ILE A 451 -15.94 -26.31 9.42
C ILE A 451 -17.12 -26.15 10.39
N GLU A 452 -18.19 -26.94 10.22
CA GLU A 452 -19.32 -26.91 11.14
C GLU A 452 -18.87 -27.25 12.56
N ALA A 453 -18.08 -28.32 12.76
CA ALA A 453 -17.59 -28.73 14.08
C ALA A 453 -16.69 -27.67 14.75
N LYS A 454 -15.85 -26.94 13.97
CA LYS A 454 -15.10 -25.80 14.51
C LYS A 454 -16.04 -24.68 14.95
N GLY A 455 -17.07 -24.36 14.15
CA GLY A 455 -18.09 -23.39 14.50
C GLY A 455 -18.86 -23.75 15.77
N GLU A 456 -19.32 -24.99 15.88
CA GLU A 456 -20.05 -25.50 17.05
C GLU A 456 -19.28 -25.33 18.37
N ARG A 457 -17.96 -25.56 18.37
CA ARG A 457 -17.08 -25.35 19.55
C ARG A 457 -17.09 -23.92 20.05
N LEU A 458 -17.34 -22.95 19.16
CA LEU A 458 -17.34 -21.50 19.46
C LEU A 458 -18.74 -20.88 19.43
N ASN A 459 -19.79 -21.72 19.36
CA ASN A 459 -21.20 -21.31 19.19
C ASN A 459 -21.42 -20.43 17.95
N VAL A 460 -20.73 -20.75 16.86
CA VAL A 460 -20.90 -20.12 15.55
C VAL A 460 -21.66 -21.09 14.64
N TYR A 461 -22.83 -20.68 14.20
CA TYR A 461 -23.68 -21.49 13.32
C TYR A 461 -23.55 -21.04 11.87
N PHE A 462 -23.29 -21.99 10.97
CA PHE A 462 -23.25 -21.76 9.53
C PHE A 462 -24.61 -22.13 8.91
N PRO A 463 -25.42 -21.16 8.46
CA PRO A 463 -26.74 -21.47 7.90
C PRO A 463 -26.63 -22.26 6.58
N PRO A 464 -27.37 -23.36 6.40
CA PRO A 464 -27.38 -24.13 5.14
C PRO A 464 -27.80 -23.26 3.92
N SER A 465 -28.50 -22.15 4.15
CA SER A 465 -28.92 -21.22 3.11
C SER A 465 -27.77 -20.56 2.37
N LEU A 466 -26.57 -20.45 2.99
CA LEU A 466 -25.36 -19.93 2.38
C LEU A 466 -24.80 -20.83 1.28
N PHE A 467 -25.14 -22.12 1.32
CA PHE A 467 -24.59 -23.17 0.45
C PHE A 467 -25.62 -23.71 -0.55
N LYS A 468 -26.62 -22.92 -0.89
CA LYS A 468 -27.53 -23.27 -1.98
C LYS A 468 -26.77 -23.36 -3.30
N LYS A 469 -26.68 -24.58 -3.84
CA LYS A 469 -26.00 -24.83 -5.11
C LYS A 469 -26.59 -23.94 -6.20
N THR A 470 -25.75 -23.12 -6.81
CA THR A 470 -26.16 -22.28 -7.92
C THR A 470 -26.28 -23.14 -9.17
N GLU A 471 -27.48 -23.26 -9.72
CA GLU A 471 -27.66 -23.91 -11.02
C GLU A 471 -26.99 -23.04 -12.10
N ILE A 472 -25.94 -23.59 -12.70
CA ILE A 472 -25.33 -22.98 -13.88
C ILE A 472 -26.17 -23.46 -15.07
N GLU A 473 -26.98 -22.57 -15.63
CA GLU A 473 -27.58 -22.82 -16.95
C GLU A 473 -26.42 -23.12 -17.90
N LYS A 474 -26.32 -24.37 -18.35
CA LYS A 474 -25.44 -24.74 -19.46
C LYS A 474 -26.00 -24.05 -20.68
N THR A 475 -25.50 -22.87 -21.03
CA THR A 475 -25.66 -22.33 -22.37
C THR A 475 -24.96 -23.30 -23.31
N ILE A 476 -25.74 -24.07 -24.05
CA ILE A 476 -25.32 -25.00 -25.09
C ILE A 476 -24.65 -24.23 -26.23
#